data_360101853b7cbd97b25d11a28d6a5403
#
_entry.id   360101853b7cbd97b25d11a28d6a5403
#
_cell.length_a   1.000
_cell.length_b   1.000
_cell.length_c   1.000
_cell.angle_alpha   90.00
_cell.angle_beta   90.00
_cell.angle_gamma   90.00
#
_symmetry.space_group_name_H-M   'P 1'
#
loop_
_entity.id
_entity.type
_entity.pdbx_description
1 polymer ?
#
loop_
_entity_poly.entity_id
_entity_poly.type
_entity_poly.pdbx_seq_one_letter_code
_entity_poly.pdbx_strand_id
1 'polypeptide(L)'
;MIGLNIQTSFLTPPFGFALFYLRGVAPAIVKTIQMYKGVIPFILLQLFALGIVGYYPALVNYLPNRVSYLSDTAPPPKNPKIQYCLEKFVSDKLSLVNNPTIMALKKSKEINFTLLPSDLEKKALKSINNGFVAVSLLDEISKAEELLNEASDNYRPKLFKVRRIEQFDRDIKKEIKTLNNQIEITDSNQEVIIAALNKKLENLKLQSNLLMSQIPNSWDKDYQTFNKLVKNEKLLRSKYRRSSDQFYSGFQDLLMILKGNQKFYKLENRLNNFKNKLLSDHNDKKIILNEIKSLSKELSSLDEGGKMQSYLRKIKRKIKKKTVKIDRVMKDFDNLIKIYNKKAKWLNKADSKLRNQVQSLLNVTAYTIGSRNQKKLPRETALFIAKCNSGHKDISLNF
;
A
#
# COMPACT_ATOMS: atom_id res chain seq x y z
N MET A 1 20.00 1.75 16.89
CA MET A 1 20.19 0.75 17.96
C MET A 1 21.33 -0.22 17.67
N ILE A 2 21.36 -0.93 16.53
CA ILE A 2 22.43 -1.90 16.20
C ILE A 2 23.81 -1.25 16.25
N GLY A 3 24.01 -0.06 15.66
CA GLY A 3 25.30 0.64 15.70
C GLY A 3 25.79 1.01 17.11
N LEU A 4 24.89 1.46 17.99
CA LEU A 4 25.21 1.75 19.39
C LEU A 4 25.57 0.47 20.16
N ASN A 5 24.86 -0.64 19.89
CA ASN A 5 25.12 -1.91 20.54
C ASN A 5 26.48 -2.51 20.10
N ILE A 6 26.83 -2.39 18.81
CA ILE A 6 28.16 -2.78 18.30
C ILE A 6 29.26 -1.94 18.95
N GLN A 7 29.07 -0.63 19.07
CA GLN A 7 30.00 0.26 19.73
C GLN A 7 30.29 -0.15 21.19
N THR A 8 29.26 -0.59 21.91
CA THR A 8 29.39 -1.08 23.29
C THR A 8 30.29 -2.32 23.33
N SER A 9 30.18 -3.23 22.35
CA SER A 9 30.99 -4.46 22.32
C SER A 9 32.48 -4.18 22.04
N PHE A 10 32.84 -3.09 21.35
CA PHE A 10 34.21 -2.68 21.15
C PHE A 10 34.93 -2.22 22.42
N LEU A 11 34.14 -1.77 23.42
CA LEU A 11 34.67 -1.26 24.70
C LEU A 11 34.55 -2.28 25.84
N THR A 12 33.80 -3.37 25.67
CA THR A 12 33.59 -4.37 26.73
C THR A 12 34.42 -5.63 26.54
N PRO A 13 35.07 -6.16 27.61
CA PRO A 13 35.68 -7.48 27.57
C PRO A 13 34.63 -8.58 27.32
N PRO A 14 34.95 -9.67 26.58
CA PRO A 14 36.30 -10.07 26.08
C PRO A 14 36.68 -9.50 24.71
N PHE A 15 35.75 -8.83 23.98
CA PHE A 15 35.94 -8.37 22.61
C PHE A 15 36.46 -6.93 22.49
N GLY A 16 36.85 -6.28 23.57
CA GLY A 16 37.30 -4.89 23.65
C GLY A 16 38.51 -4.53 22.74
N PHE A 17 38.34 -4.62 21.41
CA PHE A 17 39.41 -4.31 20.47
C PHE A 17 40.00 -2.92 20.67
N ALA A 18 39.17 -1.91 21.03
CA ALA A 18 39.63 -0.58 21.35
C ALA A 18 40.55 -0.54 22.57
N LEU A 19 40.28 -1.36 23.58
CA LEU A 19 41.12 -1.49 24.78
C LEU A 19 42.41 -2.22 24.51
N PHE A 20 42.41 -3.23 23.65
CA PHE A 20 43.62 -3.92 23.18
C PHE A 20 44.52 -2.98 22.41
N TYR A 21 43.96 -2.19 21.50
CA TYR A 21 44.74 -1.21 20.73
C TYR A 21 45.32 -0.13 21.64
N LEU A 22 44.49 0.41 22.55
CA LEU A 22 44.92 1.41 23.53
C LEU A 22 46.08 0.89 24.39
N ARG A 23 46.01 -0.37 24.81
CA ARG A 23 47.10 -1.02 25.59
C ARG A 23 48.40 -1.14 24.81
N GLY A 24 48.31 -1.37 23.47
CA GLY A 24 49.51 -1.48 22.61
C GLY A 24 50.20 -0.15 22.37
N VAL A 25 49.47 0.98 22.43
CA VAL A 25 50.00 2.33 22.11
C VAL A 25 50.26 3.16 23.37
N ALA A 26 49.67 2.80 24.51
CA ALA A 26 49.79 3.57 25.74
C ALA A 26 51.24 3.45 26.36
N PRO A 27 51.78 4.54 26.90
CA PRO A 27 53.05 4.51 27.60
C PRO A 27 53.06 3.50 28.75
N ALA A 28 54.19 2.88 29.03
CA ALA A 28 54.35 1.84 30.06
C ALA A 28 53.92 2.27 31.49
N ILE A 29 53.84 3.57 31.71
CA ILE A 29 53.40 4.17 32.98
C ILE A 29 51.88 3.99 33.25
N VAL A 30 51.06 3.77 32.17
CA VAL A 30 49.63 3.62 32.29
C VAL A 30 49.28 2.15 32.57
N LYS A 31 48.79 1.89 33.78
CA LYS A 31 48.37 0.54 34.15
C LYS A 31 47.06 0.16 33.47
N THR A 32 46.96 -1.09 33.05
CA THR A 32 45.73 -1.63 32.38
C THR A 32 44.45 -1.39 33.19
N ILE A 33 44.54 -1.44 34.52
CA ILE A 33 43.40 -1.21 35.41
C ILE A 33 42.88 0.24 35.34
N GLN A 34 43.75 1.20 35.07
CA GLN A 34 43.37 2.61 34.88
C GLN A 34 42.59 2.82 33.60
N MET A 35 42.98 2.10 32.51
CA MET A 35 42.25 2.10 31.25
C MET A 35 40.83 1.56 31.43
N TYR A 36 40.67 0.43 32.13
CA TYR A 36 39.35 -0.13 32.40
C TYR A 36 38.51 0.82 33.25
N LYS A 37 39.08 1.44 34.29
CA LYS A 37 38.36 2.45 35.09
C LYS A 37 37.91 3.65 34.26
N GLY A 38 38.75 4.09 33.29
CA GLY A 38 38.45 5.20 32.38
C GLY A 38 37.30 4.88 31.41
N VAL A 39 37.11 3.61 31.05
CA VAL A 39 36.05 3.20 30.09
C VAL A 39 34.69 3.09 30.72
N ILE A 40 34.60 2.82 32.05
CA ILE A 40 33.33 2.66 32.77
C ILE A 40 32.37 3.85 32.54
N PRO A 41 32.78 5.12 32.69
CA PRO A 41 31.91 6.26 32.44
C PRO A 41 31.34 6.30 31.01
N PHE A 42 32.16 5.91 30.01
CA PHE A 42 31.71 5.87 28.62
C PHE A 42 30.67 4.77 28.38
N ILE A 43 30.86 3.58 29.00
CA ILE A 43 29.87 2.50 28.92
C ILE A 43 28.55 2.93 29.58
N LEU A 44 28.60 3.58 30.74
CA LEU A 44 27.40 4.09 31.42
C LEU A 44 26.69 5.13 30.58
N LEU A 45 27.41 6.06 29.94
CA LEU A 45 26.83 7.07 29.07
C LEU A 45 26.22 6.44 27.80
N GLN A 46 26.83 5.43 27.21
CA GLN A 46 26.29 4.69 26.09
C GLN A 46 25.01 3.93 26.46
N LEU A 47 24.99 3.25 27.61
CA LEU A 47 23.80 2.56 28.11
C LEU A 47 22.67 3.54 28.40
N PHE A 48 22.98 4.72 28.95
CA PHE A 48 22.02 5.79 29.14
C PHE A 48 21.45 6.30 27.82
N ALA A 49 22.31 6.58 26.83
CA ALA A 49 21.88 6.98 25.50
C ALA A 49 21.03 5.89 24.82
N LEU A 50 21.40 4.61 24.98
CA LEU A 50 20.62 3.48 24.48
C LEU A 50 19.24 3.42 25.14
N GLY A 51 19.17 3.68 26.45
CA GLY A 51 17.89 3.78 27.19
C GLY A 51 17.00 4.90 26.64
N ILE A 52 17.55 6.09 26.40
CA ILE A 52 16.81 7.21 25.82
C ILE A 52 16.29 6.86 24.43
N VAL A 53 17.14 6.29 23.56
CA VAL A 53 16.74 5.88 22.20
C VAL A 53 15.71 4.75 22.24
N GLY A 54 15.82 3.84 23.22
CA GLY A 54 14.83 2.78 23.44
C GLY A 54 13.46 3.33 23.84
N TYR A 55 13.47 4.33 24.70
CA TYR A 55 12.23 4.97 25.17
C TYR A 55 11.62 5.94 24.12
N TYR A 56 12.49 6.67 23.40
CA TYR A 56 12.08 7.61 22.35
C TYR A 56 12.65 7.22 20.97
N PRO A 57 12.11 6.17 20.31
CA PRO A 57 12.59 5.74 18.99
C PRO A 57 12.48 6.82 17.91
N ALA A 58 11.57 7.77 18.11
CA ALA A 58 11.40 8.91 17.21
C ALA A 58 12.67 9.74 17.00
N LEU A 59 13.52 9.85 18.03
CA LEU A 59 14.78 10.61 17.94
C LEU A 59 15.70 10.09 16.82
N VAL A 60 15.74 8.78 16.61
CA VAL A 60 16.62 8.17 15.61
C VAL A 60 15.90 8.00 14.26
N ASN A 61 14.60 7.76 14.27
CA ASN A 61 13.85 7.46 13.05
C ASN A 61 13.36 8.72 12.33
N TYR A 62 13.16 9.84 13.02
CA TYR A 62 12.58 11.05 12.41
C TYR A 62 13.45 11.63 11.29
N LEU A 63 14.76 11.80 11.51
CA LEU A 63 15.63 12.40 10.49
C LEU A 63 15.75 11.55 9.22
N PRO A 64 16.03 10.24 9.29
CA PRO A 64 16.02 9.38 8.11
C PRO A 64 14.68 9.35 7.40
N ASN A 65 13.56 9.27 8.13
CA ASN A 65 12.23 9.29 7.56
C ASN A 65 11.93 10.64 6.87
N ARG A 66 12.29 11.76 7.52
CA ARG A 66 12.12 13.09 6.94
C ARG A 66 12.89 13.24 5.62
N VAL A 67 14.16 12.83 5.58
CA VAL A 67 14.98 12.88 4.36
C VAL A 67 14.37 11.98 3.28
N SER A 68 14.02 10.74 3.62
CA SER A 68 13.42 9.79 2.69
C SER A 68 12.09 10.28 2.11
N TYR A 69 11.17 10.77 2.92
CA TYR A 69 9.83 11.17 2.46
C TYR A 69 9.80 12.52 1.73
N LEU A 70 10.82 13.37 1.92
CA LEU A 70 10.95 14.64 1.18
C LEU A 70 11.78 14.49 -0.10
N SER A 71 12.53 13.41 -0.27
CA SER A 71 13.38 13.18 -1.44
C SER A 71 12.58 12.96 -2.72
N ASP A 72 13.26 13.01 -3.86
CA ASP A 72 12.64 12.66 -5.16
C ASP A 72 12.41 11.15 -5.30
N THR A 73 13.13 10.35 -4.52
CA THR A 73 12.96 8.89 -4.41
C THR A 73 12.01 8.50 -3.27
N ALA A 74 11.15 9.43 -2.81
CA ALA A 74 10.18 9.15 -1.76
C ALA A 74 9.28 7.96 -2.15
N PRO A 75 8.95 7.09 -1.18
CA PRO A 75 8.05 5.97 -1.46
C PRO A 75 6.70 6.48 -1.96
N PRO A 76 6.10 5.79 -2.95
CA PRO A 76 4.80 6.21 -3.50
C PRO A 76 3.73 6.20 -2.40
N PRO A 77 2.70 7.07 -2.51
CA PRO A 77 1.65 7.18 -1.50
C PRO A 77 0.91 5.88 -1.17
N LYS A 78 0.94 4.88 -2.07
CA LYS A 78 0.36 3.54 -1.86
C LYS A 78 1.27 2.58 -1.09
N ASN A 79 2.45 3.00 -0.67
CA ASN A 79 3.36 2.14 0.10
C ASN A 79 2.72 1.73 1.45
N PRO A 80 2.66 0.44 1.78
CA PRO A 80 2.03 -0.05 3.02
C PRO A 80 2.57 0.61 4.29
N LYS A 81 3.88 0.92 4.33
CA LYS A 81 4.55 1.51 5.51
C LYS A 81 4.01 2.88 5.91
N ILE A 82 3.47 3.65 4.95
CA ILE A 82 3.00 5.01 5.21
C ILE A 82 1.47 5.11 5.28
N GLN A 83 0.75 4.03 4.92
CA GLN A 83 -0.71 4.08 4.79
C GLN A 83 -1.42 4.49 6.08
N TYR A 84 -1.04 3.91 7.20
CA TYR A 84 -1.64 4.22 8.49
C TYR A 84 -1.53 5.72 8.82
N CYS A 85 -0.32 6.27 8.71
CA CYS A 85 -0.07 7.68 9.00
C CYS A 85 -0.72 8.62 7.97
N LEU A 86 -0.81 8.19 6.71
CA LEU A 86 -1.51 8.93 5.67
C LEU A 86 -3.02 8.99 5.94
N GLU A 87 -3.62 7.87 6.31
CA GLU A 87 -5.05 7.77 6.67
C GLU A 87 -5.38 8.64 7.88
N LYS A 88 -4.51 8.62 8.91
CA LYS A 88 -4.64 9.48 10.08
C LYS A 88 -4.57 10.96 9.69
N PHE A 89 -3.58 11.36 8.90
CA PHE A 89 -3.47 12.73 8.40
C PHE A 89 -4.72 13.17 7.65
N VAL A 90 -5.25 12.30 6.78
CA VAL A 90 -6.48 12.60 6.02
C VAL A 90 -7.68 12.72 6.94
N SER A 91 -7.82 11.84 7.93
CA SER A 91 -8.88 11.90 8.95
C SER A 91 -8.81 13.21 9.72
N ASP A 92 -7.64 13.57 10.24
CA ASP A 92 -7.42 14.82 11.00
C ASP A 92 -7.74 16.06 10.14
N LYS A 93 -7.40 16.04 8.85
CA LYS A 93 -7.73 17.13 7.92
C LYS A 93 -9.23 17.22 7.66
N LEU A 94 -9.91 16.08 7.46
CA LEU A 94 -11.34 16.07 7.14
C LEU A 94 -12.24 16.40 8.34
N SER A 95 -11.76 16.19 9.57
CA SER A 95 -12.49 16.56 10.79
C SER A 95 -12.57 18.09 11.03
N LEU A 96 -11.78 18.88 10.30
CA LEU A 96 -11.82 20.35 10.43
C LEU A 96 -13.16 20.91 9.95
N VAL A 97 -13.69 21.85 10.71
CA VAL A 97 -14.93 22.56 10.37
C VAL A 97 -14.75 23.27 9.01
N ASN A 98 -15.77 23.16 8.15
CA ASN A 98 -15.75 23.75 6.79
C ASN A 98 -14.63 23.23 5.87
N ASN A 99 -14.29 21.95 6.00
CA ASN A 99 -13.26 21.36 5.15
C ASN A 99 -13.62 21.47 3.66
N PRO A 100 -12.70 22.02 2.81
CA PRO A 100 -12.94 22.23 1.39
C PRO A 100 -13.28 20.93 0.64
N THR A 101 -12.69 19.81 1.04
CA THR A 101 -12.95 18.48 0.43
C THR A 101 -14.40 18.05 0.65
N ILE A 102 -14.92 18.21 1.87
CA ILE A 102 -16.32 17.85 2.19
C ILE A 102 -17.28 18.78 1.44
N MET A 103 -16.95 20.07 1.36
CA MET A 103 -17.75 21.03 0.59
C MET A 103 -17.74 20.69 -0.91
N ALA A 104 -16.58 20.35 -1.46
CA ALA A 104 -16.45 19.94 -2.86
C ALA A 104 -17.22 18.65 -3.17
N LEU A 105 -17.19 17.66 -2.25
CA LEU A 105 -18.00 16.44 -2.37
C LEU A 105 -19.49 16.75 -2.33
N LYS A 106 -19.95 17.63 -1.46
CA LYS A 106 -21.37 18.04 -1.43
C LYS A 106 -21.77 18.70 -2.75
N LYS A 107 -20.99 19.65 -3.25
CA LYS A 107 -21.21 20.34 -4.54
C LYS A 107 -21.13 19.36 -5.72
N SER A 108 -20.36 18.29 -5.63
CA SER A 108 -20.26 17.30 -6.72
C SER A 108 -21.60 16.59 -7.01
N LYS A 109 -22.54 16.54 -6.06
CA LYS A 109 -23.89 16.02 -6.28
C LYS A 109 -24.74 16.90 -7.20
N GLU A 110 -24.41 18.18 -7.31
CA GLU A 110 -25.11 19.16 -8.14
C GLU A 110 -24.61 19.15 -9.60
N ILE A 111 -23.50 18.43 -9.87
CA ILE A 111 -22.94 18.33 -11.22
C ILE A 111 -23.88 17.51 -12.11
N ASN A 112 -24.28 18.11 -13.23
CA ASN A 112 -25.18 17.46 -14.18
C ASN A 112 -24.45 16.48 -15.10
N PHE A 113 -24.39 15.21 -14.71
CA PHE A 113 -23.76 14.15 -15.48
C PHE A 113 -24.65 13.55 -16.57
N THR A 114 -25.91 13.96 -16.73
CA THR A 114 -26.79 13.50 -17.81
C THR A 114 -26.30 13.89 -19.21
N LEU A 115 -25.33 14.81 -19.27
CA LEU A 115 -24.61 15.18 -20.49
C LEU A 115 -23.69 14.07 -21.02
N LEU A 116 -23.36 13.09 -20.17
CA LEU A 116 -22.52 11.94 -20.49
C LEU A 116 -23.36 10.78 -21.03
N PRO A 117 -22.75 9.85 -21.80
CA PRO A 117 -23.36 8.56 -22.04
C PRO A 117 -23.68 7.82 -20.73
N SER A 118 -24.76 7.04 -20.73
CA SER A 118 -25.28 6.36 -19.53
C SER A 118 -24.23 5.56 -18.76
N ASP A 119 -23.27 4.91 -19.45
CA ASP A 119 -22.18 4.16 -18.80
C ASP A 119 -21.19 5.07 -18.05
N LEU A 120 -20.85 6.24 -18.64
CA LEU A 120 -19.98 7.22 -17.99
C LEU A 120 -20.69 7.98 -16.86
N GLU A 121 -21.96 8.29 -17.06
CA GLU A 121 -22.81 8.88 -16.02
C GLU A 121 -22.85 7.98 -14.79
N LYS A 122 -23.19 6.69 -14.96
CA LYS A 122 -23.21 5.72 -13.85
C LYS A 122 -21.86 5.60 -13.15
N LYS A 123 -20.74 5.62 -13.91
CA LYS A 123 -19.39 5.61 -13.34
C LYS A 123 -19.12 6.87 -12.54
N ALA A 124 -19.48 8.05 -13.02
CA ALA A 124 -19.30 9.32 -12.31
C ALA A 124 -20.11 9.36 -11.01
N LEU A 125 -21.39 8.97 -11.05
CA LEU A 125 -22.23 8.87 -9.86
C LEU A 125 -21.71 7.86 -8.84
N LYS A 126 -21.25 6.69 -9.30
CA LYS A 126 -20.59 5.71 -8.43
C LYS A 126 -19.33 6.27 -7.80
N SER A 127 -18.53 7.04 -8.55
CA SER A 127 -17.33 7.69 -8.00
C SER A 127 -17.69 8.69 -6.92
N ILE A 128 -18.73 9.52 -7.09
CA ILE A 128 -19.22 10.42 -6.03
C ILE A 128 -19.57 9.63 -4.77
N ASN A 129 -20.39 8.58 -4.93
CA ASN A 129 -20.78 7.75 -3.80
C ASN A 129 -19.56 7.16 -3.08
N ASN A 130 -18.56 6.68 -3.81
CA ASN A 130 -17.32 6.20 -3.23
C ASN A 130 -16.57 7.28 -2.44
N GLY A 131 -16.63 8.54 -2.85
CA GLY A 131 -16.08 9.67 -2.11
C GLY A 131 -16.75 9.85 -0.74
N PHE A 132 -18.09 9.81 -0.69
CA PHE A 132 -18.84 9.87 0.57
C PHE A 132 -18.58 8.66 1.46
N VAL A 133 -18.57 7.46 0.87
CA VAL A 133 -18.23 6.22 1.59
C VAL A 133 -16.81 6.28 2.15
N ALA A 134 -15.84 6.85 1.42
CA ALA A 134 -14.49 7.02 1.94
C ALA A 134 -14.45 7.94 3.17
N VAL A 135 -15.21 9.03 3.17
CA VAL A 135 -15.28 9.94 4.33
C VAL A 135 -15.93 9.24 5.53
N SER A 136 -17.06 8.57 5.36
CA SER A 136 -17.73 7.87 6.48
C SER A 136 -16.87 6.74 7.07
N LEU A 137 -16.12 6.03 6.22
CA LEU A 137 -15.24 4.96 6.67
C LEU A 137 -14.08 5.45 7.54
N LEU A 138 -13.62 6.70 7.40
CA LEU A 138 -12.60 7.26 8.29
C LEU A 138 -13.12 7.42 9.73
N ASP A 139 -14.35 7.82 9.90
CA ASP A 139 -14.97 7.91 11.23
C ASP A 139 -15.15 6.51 11.84
N GLU A 140 -15.56 5.52 11.03
CA GLU A 140 -15.66 4.13 11.46
C GLU A 140 -14.29 3.53 11.84
N ILE A 141 -13.24 3.86 11.09
CA ILE A 141 -11.87 3.44 11.38
C ILE A 141 -11.39 4.04 12.70
N SER A 142 -11.66 5.33 12.95
CA SER A 142 -11.29 5.99 14.21
C SER A 142 -11.94 5.30 15.41
N LYS A 143 -13.22 5.01 15.34
CA LYS A 143 -13.95 4.28 16.38
C LYS A 143 -13.43 2.85 16.57
N ALA A 144 -13.16 2.14 15.46
CA ALA A 144 -12.62 0.79 15.53
C ALA A 144 -11.20 0.77 16.13
N GLU A 145 -10.39 1.80 15.85
CA GLU A 145 -9.05 1.98 16.43
C GLU A 145 -9.12 2.26 17.93
N GLU A 146 -10.06 3.09 18.37
CA GLU A 146 -10.30 3.37 19.79
C GLU A 146 -10.66 2.09 20.55
N LEU A 147 -11.67 1.35 20.09
CA LEU A 147 -12.06 0.06 20.66
C LEU A 147 -10.89 -0.95 20.69
N LEU A 148 -10.07 -0.98 19.65
CA LEU A 148 -8.90 -1.85 19.59
C LEU A 148 -7.84 -1.44 20.62
N ASN A 149 -7.62 -0.13 20.82
CA ASN A 149 -6.68 0.37 21.83
C ASN A 149 -7.13 0.01 23.23
N GLU A 150 -8.39 0.27 23.58
CA GLU A 150 -8.96 -0.07 24.87
C GLU A 150 -8.86 -1.58 25.16
N ALA A 151 -9.23 -2.41 24.17
CA ALA A 151 -9.11 -3.86 24.30
C ALA A 151 -7.66 -4.32 24.45
N SER A 152 -6.71 -3.62 23.81
CA SER A 152 -5.30 -4.00 23.81
C SER A 152 -4.65 -3.90 25.19
N ASP A 153 -5.06 -2.98 26.02
CA ASP A 153 -4.47 -2.77 27.36
C ASP A 153 -4.70 -3.99 28.27
N ASN A 154 -5.87 -4.61 28.16
CA ASN A 154 -6.19 -5.84 28.89
C ASN A 154 -5.66 -7.11 28.20
N TYR A 155 -5.56 -7.11 26.88
CA TYR A 155 -5.16 -8.26 26.10
C TYR A 155 -3.64 -8.49 26.11
N ARG A 156 -2.83 -7.43 25.98
CA ARG A 156 -1.37 -7.52 25.89
C ARG A 156 -0.71 -8.28 27.05
N PRO A 157 -1.02 -7.99 28.32
CA PRO A 157 -0.40 -8.72 29.43
C PRO A 157 -0.70 -10.22 29.38
N LYS A 158 -1.94 -10.60 29.03
CA LYS A 158 -2.34 -12.00 28.87
C LYS A 158 -1.58 -12.66 27.72
N LEU A 159 -1.49 -11.98 26.59
CA LEU A 159 -0.74 -12.44 25.40
C LEU A 159 0.73 -12.72 25.74
N PHE A 160 1.40 -11.79 26.43
CA PHE A 160 2.81 -11.96 26.83
C PHE A 160 2.99 -13.15 27.78
N LYS A 161 2.08 -13.33 28.73
CA LYS A 161 2.10 -14.48 29.65
C LYS A 161 1.96 -15.80 28.88
N VAL A 162 0.94 -15.90 28.03
CA VAL A 162 0.68 -17.11 27.25
C VAL A 162 1.85 -17.43 26.32
N ARG A 163 2.37 -16.44 25.61
CA ARG A 163 3.51 -16.64 24.71
C ARG A 163 4.77 -17.09 25.41
N ARG A 164 5.02 -16.59 26.61
CA ARG A 164 6.15 -17.06 27.42
C ARG A 164 5.96 -18.54 27.76
N ILE A 165 4.76 -18.95 28.17
CA ILE A 165 4.42 -20.34 28.46
C ILE A 165 4.62 -21.20 27.20
N GLU A 166 4.07 -20.81 26.07
CA GLU A 166 4.23 -21.53 24.79
C GLU A 166 5.69 -21.59 24.32
N GLN A 167 6.49 -20.58 24.60
CA GLN A 167 7.92 -20.58 24.27
C GLN A 167 8.67 -21.62 25.12
N PHE A 168 8.46 -21.64 26.44
CA PHE A 168 9.04 -22.64 27.32
C PHE A 168 8.58 -24.07 26.95
N ASP A 169 7.31 -24.25 26.64
CA ASP A 169 6.79 -25.53 26.17
C ASP A 169 7.46 -26.01 24.87
N ARG A 170 7.65 -25.09 23.89
CA ARG A 170 8.41 -25.39 22.66
C ARG A 170 9.84 -25.81 22.95
N ASP A 171 10.50 -25.19 23.90
CA ASP A 171 11.89 -25.54 24.25
C ASP A 171 11.96 -26.90 24.96
N ILE A 172 11.03 -27.19 25.87
CA ILE A 172 10.86 -28.52 26.48
C ILE A 172 10.58 -29.58 25.42
N LYS A 173 9.69 -29.31 24.46
CA LYS A 173 9.38 -30.24 23.35
C LYS A 173 10.60 -30.52 22.47
N LYS A 174 11.48 -29.55 22.26
CA LYS A 174 12.76 -29.79 21.57
C LYS A 174 13.67 -30.72 22.38
N GLU A 175 13.76 -30.51 23.69
CA GLU A 175 14.56 -31.37 24.56
C GLU A 175 14.00 -32.80 24.60
N ILE A 176 12.68 -32.94 24.70
CA ILE A 176 12.00 -34.25 24.59
C ILE A 176 12.35 -34.96 23.28
N LYS A 177 12.33 -34.22 22.15
CA LYS A 177 12.71 -34.79 20.85
C LYS A 177 14.17 -35.25 20.84
N THR A 178 15.07 -34.48 21.44
CA THR A 178 16.49 -34.84 21.54
C THR A 178 16.69 -36.09 22.39
N LEU A 179 16.00 -36.19 23.52
CA LEU A 179 16.06 -37.36 24.39
C LEU A 179 15.49 -38.60 23.72
N ASN A 180 14.39 -38.51 23.00
CA ASN A 180 13.84 -39.67 22.24
C ASN A 180 14.87 -40.13 21.21
N ASN A 181 15.50 -39.25 20.46
CA ASN A 181 16.56 -39.67 19.53
C ASN A 181 17.76 -40.30 20.25
N GLN A 182 18.13 -39.81 21.45
CA GLN A 182 19.21 -40.42 22.25
C GLN A 182 18.81 -41.84 22.69
N ILE A 183 17.58 -42.05 23.14
CA ILE A 183 17.09 -43.36 23.52
C ILE A 183 17.13 -44.35 22.32
N GLU A 184 16.71 -43.89 21.13
CA GLU A 184 16.72 -44.71 19.90
C GLU A 184 18.12 -45.14 19.47
N ILE A 185 19.15 -44.35 19.70
CA ILE A 185 20.54 -44.66 19.31
C ILE A 185 21.35 -45.32 20.42
N THR A 186 20.78 -45.42 21.65
CA THR A 186 21.46 -46.08 22.79
C THR A 186 21.30 -47.57 22.68
N ASP A 187 22.42 -48.30 22.82
CA ASP A 187 22.43 -49.78 22.75
C ASP A 187 21.52 -50.37 23.81
N SER A 188 20.70 -51.35 23.42
CA SER A 188 19.76 -52.07 24.29
C SER A 188 20.39 -52.67 25.55
N ASN A 189 21.68 -52.96 25.50
CA ASN A 189 22.43 -53.50 26.64
C ASN A 189 22.72 -52.46 27.76
N GLN A 190 22.42 -51.18 27.52
CA GLN A 190 22.63 -50.05 28.44
C GLN A 190 21.34 -49.73 29.21
N GLU A 191 20.70 -50.71 29.81
CA GLU A 191 19.38 -50.58 30.49
C GLU A 191 19.34 -49.45 31.54
N VAL A 192 20.43 -49.23 32.32
CA VAL A 192 20.51 -48.17 33.33
C VAL A 192 20.44 -46.80 32.73
N ILE A 193 21.12 -46.59 31.59
CA ILE A 193 21.13 -45.32 30.87
C ILE A 193 19.76 -45.04 30.25
N ILE A 194 19.17 -46.03 29.60
CA ILE A 194 17.82 -45.95 29.02
C ILE A 194 16.78 -45.64 30.08
N ALA A 195 16.85 -46.27 31.26
CA ALA A 195 15.94 -46.00 32.40
C ALA A 195 16.09 -44.55 32.89
N ALA A 196 17.32 -44.03 33.00
CA ALA A 196 17.58 -42.64 33.38
C ALA A 196 17.04 -41.63 32.37
N LEU A 197 17.24 -41.89 31.08
CA LEU A 197 16.71 -41.05 29.98
C LEU A 197 15.18 -41.05 29.96
N ASN A 198 14.55 -42.21 30.12
CA ASN A 198 13.10 -42.33 30.22
C ASN A 198 12.52 -41.56 31.39
N LYS A 199 13.15 -41.66 32.58
CA LYS A 199 12.74 -40.87 33.74
C LYS A 199 12.83 -39.36 33.49
N LYS A 200 13.90 -38.90 32.82
CA LYS A 200 14.04 -37.49 32.46
C LYS A 200 12.96 -37.07 31.45
N LEU A 201 12.64 -37.92 30.51
CA LEU A 201 11.59 -37.73 29.49
C LEU A 201 10.20 -37.58 30.12
N GLU A 202 9.87 -38.45 31.08
CA GLU A 202 8.62 -38.35 31.86
C GLU A 202 8.51 -37.04 32.64
N ASN A 203 9.61 -36.63 33.32
CA ASN A 203 9.65 -35.37 34.02
C ASN A 203 9.43 -34.17 33.10
N LEU A 204 10.03 -34.14 31.93
CA LEU A 204 9.83 -33.08 30.96
C LEU A 204 8.40 -33.05 30.40
N LYS A 205 7.80 -34.21 30.15
CA LYS A 205 6.38 -34.30 29.75
C LYS A 205 5.46 -33.75 30.85
N LEU A 206 5.75 -34.07 32.11
CA LEU A 206 4.98 -33.54 33.24
C LEU A 206 5.14 -32.02 33.36
N GLN A 207 6.36 -31.49 33.19
CA GLN A 207 6.61 -30.04 33.17
C GLN A 207 5.87 -29.37 32.04
N SER A 208 5.87 -29.92 30.82
CA SER A 208 5.11 -29.40 29.68
C SER A 208 3.62 -29.29 30.02
N ASN A 209 3.04 -30.35 30.56
CA ASN A 209 1.63 -30.37 30.95
C ASN A 209 1.29 -29.34 32.01
N LEU A 210 2.15 -29.21 33.05
CA LEU A 210 1.99 -28.19 34.09
C LEU A 210 2.11 -26.78 33.57
N LEU A 211 3.00 -26.52 32.63
CA LEU A 211 3.12 -25.23 31.97
C LEU A 211 1.88 -24.89 31.15
N MET A 212 1.41 -25.82 30.36
CA MET A 212 0.22 -25.62 29.51
C MET A 212 -1.05 -25.41 30.35
N SER A 213 -1.17 -26.05 31.52
CA SER A 213 -2.29 -25.83 32.42
C SER A 213 -2.33 -24.44 33.05
N GLN A 214 -1.22 -23.66 33.02
CA GLN A 214 -1.19 -22.27 33.46
C GLN A 214 -1.82 -21.28 32.48
N ILE A 215 -2.13 -21.73 31.26
CA ILE A 215 -2.86 -20.90 30.29
C ILE A 215 -4.32 -20.77 30.78
N PRO A 216 -4.84 -19.54 30.92
CA PRO A 216 -6.22 -19.36 31.38
C PRO A 216 -7.23 -19.99 30.42
N ASN A 217 -8.25 -20.65 30.94
CA ASN A 217 -9.34 -21.24 30.12
C ASN A 217 -10.07 -20.21 29.26
N SER A 218 -10.03 -18.92 29.63
CA SER A 218 -10.61 -17.83 28.86
C SER A 218 -9.77 -17.39 27.66
N TRP A 219 -8.53 -17.91 27.53
CA TRP A 219 -7.56 -17.42 26.54
C TRP A 219 -8.07 -17.50 25.11
N ASP A 220 -8.63 -18.62 24.71
CA ASP A 220 -9.14 -18.79 23.34
C ASP A 220 -10.26 -17.80 23.01
N LYS A 221 -11.13 -17.53 23.97
CA LYS A 221 -12.20 -16.52 23.85
C LYS A 221 -11.63 -15.11 23.76
N ASP A 222 -10.67 -14.78 24.63
CA ASP A 222 -10.01 -13.47 24.64
C ASP A 222 -9.26 -13.24 23.32
N TYR A 223 -8.53 -14.24 22.84
CA TYR A 223 -7.83 -14.21 21.54
C TYR A 223 -8.78 -14.03 20.36
N GLN A 224 -9.86 -14.80 20.30
CA GLN A 224 -10.85 -14.69 19.23
C GLN A 224 -11.53 -13.32 19.21
N THR A 225 -11.89 -12.80 20.40
CA THR A 225 -12.54 -11.48 20.52
C THR A 225 -11.61 -10.38 20.05
N PHE A 226 -10.37 -10.37 20.52
CA PHE A 226 -9.38 -9.39 20.08
C PHE A 226 -9.09 -9.49 18.59
N ASN A 227 -8.95 -10.69 18.07
CA ASN A 227 -8.68 -10.92 16.65
C ASN A 227 -9.85 -10.47 15.74
N LYS A 228 -11.10 -10.55 16.23
CA LYS A 228 -12.26 -9.95 15.52
C LYS A 228 -12.14 -8.43 15.41
N LEU A 229 -11.72 -7.74 16.46
CA LEU A 229 -11.51 -6.29 16.43
C LEU A 229 -10.41 -5.91 15.45
N VAL A 230 -9.27 -6.62 15.48
CA VAL A 230 -8.15 -6.41 14.51
C VAL A 230 -8.60 -6.64 13.08
N LYS A 231 -9.34 -7.72 12.82
CA LYS A 231 -9.86 -8.02 11.47
C LYS A 231 -10.84 -6.97 10.99
N ASN A 232 -11.72 -6.48 11.88
CA ASN A 232 -12.68 -5.43 11.55
C ASN A 232 -11.97 -4.13 11.17
N GLU A 233 -11.02 -3.67 11.97
CA GLU A 233 -10.25 -2.46 11.68
C GLU A 233 -9.50 -2.57 10.33
N LYS A 234 -8.82 -3.70 10.08
CA LYS A 234 -8.15 -3.98 8.80
C LYS A 234 -9.11 -3.98 7.61
N LEU A 235 -10.32 -4.53 7.79
CA LEU A 235 -11.36 -4.55 6.76
C LEU A 235 -11.84 -3.14 6.42
N LEU A 236 -12.11 -2.32 7.44
CA LEU A 236 -12.55 -0.93 7.27
C LEU A 236 -11.49 -0.11 6.52
N ARG A 237 -10.20 -0.22 6.87
CA ARG A 237 -9.10 0.43 6.14
C ARG A 237 -9.01 -0.05 4.69
N SER A 238 -9.18 -1.34 4.44
CA SER A 238 -9.18 -1.88 3.08
C SER A 238 -10.34 -1.32 2.24
N LYS A 239 -11.54 -1.22 2.84
CA LYS A 239 -12.71 -0.61 2.20
C LYS A 239 -12.46 0.88 1.90
N TYR A 240 -11.93 1.63 2.88
CA TYR A 240 -11.56 3.04 2.71
C TYR A 240 -10.61 3.23 1.51
N ARG A 241 -9.52 2.47 1.49
CA ARG A 241 -8.52 2.54 0.41
C ARG A 241 -9.15 2.29 -0.96
N ARG A 242 -10.00 1.27 -1.05
CA ARG A 242 -10.70 0.96 -2.30
C ARG A 242 -11.65 2.09 -2.72
N SER A 243 -12.46 2.59 -1.81
CA SER A 243 -13.42 3.66 -2.10
C SER A 243 -12.70 4.95 -2.49
N SER A 244 -11.65 5.33 -1.78
CA SER A 244 -10.78 6.47 -2.08
C SER A 244 -10.13 6.34 -3.48
N ASP A 245 -9.55 5.19 -3.79
CA ASP A 245 -8.93 4.93 -5.09
C ASP A 245 -9.97 4.97 -6.22
N GLN A 246 -11.14 4.37 -6.04
CA GLN A 246 -12.22 4.36 -7.03
C GLN A 246 -12.85 5.75 -7.25
N PHE A 247 -12.98 6.56 -6.20
CA PHE A 247 -13.40 7.94 -6.34
C PHE A 247 -12.45 8.72 -7.25
N TYR A 248 -11.19 8.75 -6.90
CA TYR A 248 -10.22 9.61 -7.57
C TYR A 248 -9.90 9.14 -9.00
N SER A 249 -9.67 7.84 -9.19
CA SER A 249 -9.39 7.27 -10.52
C SER A 249 -10.58 7.43 -11.47
N GLY A 250 -11.82 7.24 -10.99
CA GLY A 250 -12.99 7.41 -11.84
C GLY A 250 -13.14 8.83 -12.39
N PHE A 251 -12.82 9.85 -11.58
CA PHE A 251 -12.81 11.24 -12.09
C PHE A 251 -11.57 11.57 -12.90
N GLN A 252 -10.41 10.97 -12.61
CA GLN A 252 -9.23 11.09 -13.47
C GLN A 252 -9.50 10.56 -14.87
N ASP A 253 -10.10 9.38 -15.00
CA ASP A 253 -10.45 8.78 -16.28
C ASP A 253 -11.45 9.66 -17.04
N LEU A 254 -12.49 10.16 -16.35
CA LEU A 254 -13.44 11.08 -16.95
C LEU A 254 -12.75 12.36 -17.45
N LEU A 255 -11.86 12.93 -16.67
CA LEU A 255 -11.11 14.12 -17.06
C LEU A 255 -10.20 13.87 -18.25
N MET A 256 -9.56 12.70 -18.33
CA MET A 256 -8.75 12.33 -19.52
C MET A 256 -9.61 12.21 -20.78
N ILE A 257 -10.81 11.62 -20.67
CA ILE A 257 -11.76 11.56 -21.79
C ILE A 257 -12.15 12.97 -22.24
N LEU A 258 -12.48 13.85 -21.32
CA LEU A 258 -12.83 15.24 -21.61
C LEU A 258 -11.66 16.02 -22.23
N LYS A 259 -10.46 15.91 -21.69
CA LYS A 259 -9.23 16.54 -22.23
C LYS A 259 -8.84 16.00 -23.60
N GLY A 260 -9.22 14.78 -23.91
CA GLY A 260 -9.01 14.16 -25.22
C GLY A 260 -9.81 14.80 -26.39
N ASN A 261 -10.75 15.70 -26.05
CA ASN A 261 -11.65 16.34 -27.02
C ASN A 261 -10.93 16.98 -28.21
N GLN A 262 -9.88 17.77 -27.98
CA GLN A 262 -9.14 18.42 -29.08
C GLN A 262 -8.49 17.43 -30.04
N LYS A 263 -7.92 16.33 -29.54
CA LYS A 263 -7.36 15.27 -30.37
C LYS A 263 -8.46 14.55 -31.15
N PHE A 264 -9.62 14.40 -30.55
CA PHE A 264 -10.76 13.74 -31.16
C PHE A 264 -11.31 14.55 -32.33
N TYR A 265 -11.42 15.88 -32.24
CA TYR A 265 -11.86 16.73 -33.35
C TYR A 265 -10.87 16.75 -34.52
N LYS A 266 -9.57 16.67 -34.27
CA LYS A 266 -8.58 16.56 -35.36
C LYS A 266 -8.78 15.32 -36.24
N LEU A 267 -9.42 14.28 -35.72
CA LEU A 267 -9.77 13.09 -36.48
C LEU A 267 -10.83 13.35 -37.54
N GLU A 268 -11.69 14.36 -37.42
CA GLU A 268 -12.74 14.64 -38.39
C GLU A 268 -12.17 14.85 -39.78
N ASN A 269 -11.21 15.76 -39.91
CA ASN A 269 -10.55 16.04 -41.17
C ASN A 269 -9.85 14.79 -41.75
N ARG A 270 -9.23 14.00 -40.88
CA ARG A 270 -8.58 12.76 -41.30
C ARG A 270 -9.54 11.69 -41.75
N LEU A 271 -10.68 11.55 -41.06
CA LEU A 271 -11.73 10.62 -41.46
C LEU A 271 -12.36 11.04 -42.80
N ASN A 272 -12.57 12.35 -43.05
CA ASN A 272 -13.05 12.88 -44.29
C ASN A 272 -12.03 12.63 -45.44
N ASN A 273 -10.76 12.89 -45.22
CA ASN A 273 -9.69 12.58 -46.15
C ASN A 273 -9.59 11.08 -46.46
N PHE A 274 -9.76 10.24 -45.45
CA PHE A 274 -9.79 8.79 -45.64
C PHE A 274 -11.01 8.33 -46.43
N LYS A 275 -12.18 8.96 -46.27
CA LYS A 275 -13.37 8.74 -47.10
C LYS A 275 -13.08 9.01 -48.55
N ASN A 276 -12.49 10.17 -48.84
CA ASN A 276 -12.17 10.56 -50.21
C ASN A 276 -11.19 9.56 -50.85
N LYS A 277 -10.15 9.12 -50.12
CA LYS A 277 -9.22 8.08 -50.60
C LYS A 277 -9.90 6.73 -50.88
N LEU A 278 -10.89 6.35 -50.07
CA LEU A 278 -11.66 5.13 -50.28
C LEU A 278 -12.50 5.19 -51.56
N LEU A 279 -12.91 6.40 -51.99
CA LEU A 279 -13.73 6.60 -53.18
C LEU A 279 -12.87 6.76 -54.45
N SER A 280 -11.75 7.55 -54.36
CA SER A 280 -10.89 7.83 -55.51
C SER A 280 -9.88 6.73 -55.82
N ASP A 281 -9.21 6.23 -54.76
CA ASP A 281 -8.01 5.38 -54.88
C ASP A 281 -8.23 3.97 -54.35
N HIS A 282 -9.46 3.44 -54.38
CA HIS A 282 -9.80 2.13 -53.82
C HIS A 282 -9.00 0.96 -54.40
N ASN A 283 -8.38 1.17 -55.61
CA ASN A 283 -7.50 0.18 -56.24
C ASN A 283 -6.07 0.20 -55.68
N ASP A 284 -5.59 1.32 -55.10
CA ASP A 284 -4.30 1.36 -54.40
C ASP A 284 -4.42 0.87 -52.96
N LYS A 285 -4.45 -0.45 -52.81
CA LYS A 285 -4.59 -1.12 -51.53
C LYS A 285 -3.49 -0.74 -50.54
N LYS A 286 -2.28 -0.41 -51.03
CA LYS A 286 -1.13 -0.11 -50.15
C LYS A 286 -1.32 1.23 -49.45
N ILE A 287 -1.77 2.26 -50.15
CA ILE A 287 -2.08 3.59 -49.59
C ILE A 287 -3.18 3.48 -48.55
N ILE A 288 -4.28 2.81 -48.88
CA ILE A 288 -5.41 2.63 -47.94
C ILE A 288 -5.01 1.84 -46.69
N LEU A 289 -4.22 0.77 -46.81
CA LEU A 289 -3.79 -0.03 -45.66
C LEU A 289 -2.85 0.75 -44.74
N ASN A 290 -1.99 1.62 -45.30
CA ASN A 290 -1.14 2.49 -44.51
C ASN A 290 -1.96 3.54 -43.72
N GLU A 291 -2.96 4.14 -44.39
CA GLU A 291 -3.86 5.09 -43.70
C GLU A 291 -4.68 4.43 -42.61
N ILE A 292 -5.21 3.23 -42.81
CA ILE A 292 -5.89 2.44 -41.77
C ILE A 292 -4.96 2.19 -40.60
N LYS A 293 -3.68 1.87 -40.83
CA LYS A 293 -2.69 1.64 -39.79
C LYS A 293 -2.46 2.91 -38.97
N SER A 294 -2.31 4.05 -39.62
CA SER A 294 -2.13 5.36 -38.99
C SER A 294 -3.35 5.78 -38.19
N LEU A 295 -4.55 5.72 -38.74
CA LEU A 295 -5.81 6.00 -38.04
C LEU A 295 -6.04 5.06 -36.87
N SER A 296 -5.71 3.77 -37.02
CA SER A 296 -5.84 2.80 -35.93
C SER A 296 -4.91 3.13 -34.74
N LYS A 297 -3.69 3.61 -35.02
CA LYS A 297 -2.74 4.06 -34.01
C LYS A 297 -3.26 5.30 -33.25
N GLU A 298 -3.82 6.25 -33.99
CA GLU A 298 -4.42 7.46 -33.38
C GLU A 298 -5.63 7.13 -32.52
N LEU A 299 -6.54 6.29 -33.02
CA LEU A 299 -7.70 5.82 -32.24
C LEU A 299 -7.32 4.99 -30.99
N SER A 300 -6.16 4.32 -31.01
CA SER A 300 -5.67 3.61 -29.82
C SER A 300 -5.23 4.54 -28.69
N SER A 301 -4.87 5.77 -29.04
CA SER A 301 -4.48 6.80 -28.05
C SER A 301 -5.67 7.53 -27.42
N LEU A 302 -6.89 7.26 -27.91
CA LEU A 302 -8.13 7.88 -27.45
C LEU A 302 -8.93 6.89 -26.60
N ASP A 303 -9.38 7.34 -25.46
CA ASP A 303 -10.29 6.57 -24.63
C ASP A 303 -11.57 6.25 -25.42
N GLU A 304 -12.05 5.02 -25.30
CA GLU A 304 -13.20 4.48 -26.05
C GLU A 304 -13.05 4.44 -27.60
N GLY A 305 -11.84 4.59 -28.14
CA GLY A 305 -11.56 4.42 -29.55
C GLY A 305 -11.79 3.00 -30.10
N GLY A 306 -11.91 1.99 -29.21
CA GLY A 306 -11.96 0.57 -29.55
C GLY A 306 -13.10 0.17 -30.51
N LYS A 307 -14.30 0.77 -30.37
CA LYS A 307 -15.43 0.51 -31.25
C LYS A 307 -15.13 1.01 -32.70
N MET A 308 -14.57 2.20 -32.85
CA MET A 308 -14.16 2.73 -34.11
C MET A 308 -13.03 1.90 -34.78
N GLN A 309 -12.05 1.48 -33.95
CA GLN A 309 -11.00 0.56 -34.43
C GLN A 309 -11.55 -0.78 -34.93
N SER A 310 -12.63 -1.28 -34.36
CA SER A 310 -13.25 -2.52 -34.82
C SER A 310 -13.77 -2.40 -36.27
N TYR A 311 -14.33 -1.24 -36.63
CA TYR A 311 -14.76 -0.97 -37.98
C TYR A 311 -13.56 -0.77 -38.92
N LEU A 312 -12.50 -0.09 -38.52
CA LEU A 312 -11.26 -0.03 -39.30
C LEU A 312 -10.69 -1.42 -39.60
N ARG A 313 -10.74 -2.32 -38.64
CA ARG A 313 -10.32 -3.72 -38.84
C ARG A 313 -11.22 -4.46 -39.84
N LYS A 314 -12.54 -4.21 -39.83
CA LYS A 314 -13.46 -4.75 -40.85
C LYS A 314 -13.15 -4.22 -42.24
N ILE A 315 -12.95 -2.91 -42.37
CA ILE A 315 -12.55 -2.25 -43.62
C ILE A 315 -11.24 -2.86 -44.12
N LYS A 316 -10.20 -2.95 -43.25
CA LYS A 316 -8.91 -3.57 -43.58
C LYS A 316 -9.05 -4.98 -44.17
N ARG A 317 -9.91 -5.81 -43.56
CA ARG A 317 -10.15 -7.18 -44.04
C ARG A 317 -10.82 -7.20 -45.40
N LYS A 318 -11.73 -6.26 -45.69
CA LYS A 318 -12.42 -6.16 -46.98
C LYS A 318 -11.50 -5.65 -48.11
N ILE A 319 -10.64 -4.67 -47.81
CA ILE A 319 -9.63 -4.13 -48.75
C ILE A 319 -8.58 -5.18 -49.15
N LYS A 320 -8.22 -6.08 -48.24
CA LYS A 320 -7.26 -7.16 -48.53
C LYS A 320 -7.76 -8.25 -49.48
N LYS A 321 -9.08 -8.32 -49.78
CA LYS A 321 -9.62 -9.31 -50.72
C LYS A 321 -9.17 -9.04 -52.15
N LYS A 322 -9.15 -10.08 -52.99
CA LYS A 322 -8.81 -9.97 -54.44
C LYS A 322 -9.74 -8.96 -55.12
N THR A 323 -11.05 -9.09 -54.95
CA THR A 323 -12.09 -8.16 -55.45
C THR A 323 -12.63 -7.34 -54.28
N VAL A 324 -12.46 -6.03 -54.34
CA VAL A 324 -12.95 -5.09 -53.31
C VAL A 324 -14.38 -4.66 -53.72
N LYS A 325 -15.38 -4.99 -52.90
CA LYS A 325 -16.75 -4.47 -53.04
C LYS A 325 -16.85 -3.18 -52.23
N ILE A 326 -16.70 -2.04 -52.91
CA ILE A 326 -16.62 -0.71 -52.30
C ILE A 326 -17.85 -0.38 -51.47
N ASP A 327 -19.05 -0.74 -51.90
CA ASP A 327 -20.30 -0.49 -51.18
C ASP A 327 -20.28 -1.12 -49.78
N ARG A 328 -19.70 -2.33 -49.65
CA ARG A 328 -19.58 -3.01 -48.35
C ARG A 328 -18.49 -2.38 -47.46
N VAL A 329 -17.50 -1.76 -48.05
CA VAL A 329 -16.46 -1.00 -47.32
C VAL A 329 -17.05 0.30 -46.83
N MET A 330 -17.78 1.02 -47.67
CA MET A 330 -18.44 2.28 -47.35
C MET A 330 -19.47 2.07 -46.23
N LYS A 331 -20.26 1.00 -46.27
CA LYS A 331 -21.19 0.67 -45.17
C LYS A 331 -20.50 0.55 -43.80
N ASP A 332 -19.31 -0.08 -43.75
CA ASP A 332 -18.55 -0.15 -42.50
C ASP A 332 -17.96 1.22 -42.08
N PHE A 333 -17.56 2.03 -43.09
CA PHE A 333 -17.10 3.39 -42.86
C PHE A 333 -18.21 4.29 -42.35
N ASP A 334 -19.42 4.23 -42.94
CA ASP A 334 -20.57 4.99 -42.47
C ASP A 334 -20.96 4.64 -41.02
N ASN A 335 -20.84 3.37 -40.66
CA ASN A 335 -21.05 2.94 -39.27
C ASN A 335 -19.97 3.51 -38.32
N LEU A 336 -18.71 3.60 -38.78
CA LEU A 336 -17.64 4.25 -38.04
C LEU A 336 -17.97 5.74 -37.84
N ILE A 337 -18.38 6.45 -38.91
CA ILE A 337 -18.76 7.87 -38.83
C ILE A 337 -19.96 8.10 -37.89
N LYS A 338 -20.97 7.22 -37.91
CA LYS A 338 -22.09 7.30 -36.97
C LYS A 338 -21.62 7.27 -35.53
N ILE A 339 -20.67 6.39 -35.21
CA ILE A 339 -20.08 6.31 -33.84
C ILE A 339 -19.30 7.58 -33.53
N TYR A 340 -18.49 8.06 -34.50
CA TYR A 340 -17.75 9.31 -34.37
C TYR A 340 -18.67 10.48 -34.06
N ASN A 341 -19.70 10.70 -34.88
CA ASN A 341 -20.65 11.81 -34.73
C ASN A 341 -21.43 11.73 -33.40
N LYS A 342 -21.84 10.52 -33.02
CA LYS A 342 -22.50 10.32 -31.71
C LYS A 342 -21.58 10.74 -30.57
N LYS A 343 -20.29 10.38 -30.62
CA LYS A 343 -19.31 10.75 -29.62
C LYS A 343 -18.99 12.24 -29.64
N ALA A 344 -18.79 12.83 -30.81
CA ALA A 344 -18.52 14.26 -30.97
C ALA A 344 -19.63 15.12 -30.36
N LYS A 345 -20.90 14.76 -30.60
CA LYS A 345 -22.05 15.51 -30.11
C LYS A 345 -22.11 15.63 -28.59
N TRP A 346 -21.92 14.54 -27.85
CA TRP A 346 -21.99 14.59 -26.40
C TRP A 346 -20.68 15.13 -25.79
N LEU A 347 -19.53 14.79 -26.39
CA LEU A 347 -18.22 15.18 -25.87
C LEU A 347 -18.04 16.70 -25.87
N ASN A 348 -18.50 17.40 -26.90
CA ASN A 348 -18.45 18.87 -26.96
C ASN A 348 -19.28 19.50 -25.85
N LYS A 349 -20.53 19.03 -25.67
CA LYS A 349 -21.40 19.53 -24.62
C LYS A 349 -20.88 19.24 -23.21
N ALA A 350 -20.37 18.03 -23.01
CA ALA A 350 -19.81 17.60 -21.74
C ALA A 350 -18.49 18.34 -21.40
N ASP A 351 -17.60 18.50 -22.38
CA ASP A 351 -16.33 19.18 -22.17
C ASP A 351 -16.50 20.62 -21.71
N SER A 352 -17.32 21.41 -22.39
CA SER A 352 -17.54 22.81 -22.04
C SER A 352 -18.14 23.03 -20.64
N LYS A 353 -18.96 22.08 -20.15
CA LYS A 353 -19.68 22.21 -18.87
C LYS A 353 -19.01 21.46 -17.72
N LEU A 354 -18.45 20.28 -17.97
CA LEU A 354 -17.99 19.37 -16.92
C LEU A 354 -16.48 19.44 -16.64
N ARG A 355 -15.64 19.78 -17.66
CA ARG A 355 -14.18 19.73 -17.49
C ARG A 355 -13.71 20.53 -16.30
N ASN A 356 -14.11 21.80 -16.18
CA ASN A 356 -13.68 22.67 -15.09
C ASN A 356 -14.21 22.20 -13.74
N GLN A 357 -15.44 21.70 -13.67
CA GLN A 357 -16.04 21.21 -12.43
C GLN A 357 -15.30 19.94 -11.94
N VAL A 358 -15.04 18.99 -12.84
CA VAL A 358 -14.30 17.76 -12.54
C VAL A 358 -12.85 18.06 -12.16
N GLN A 359 -12.18 18.98 -12.88
CA GLN A 359 -10.82 19.39 -12.57
C GLN A 359 -10.74 20.05 -11.19
N SER A 360 -11.69 20.95 -10.86
CA SER A 360 -11.77 21.60 -9.54
C SER A 360 -11.98 20.59 -8.43
N LEU A 361 -12.90 19.63 -8.62
CA LEU A 361 -13.14 18.54 -7.67
C LEU A 361 -11.87 17.72 -7.42
N LEU A 362 -11.16 17.31 -8.47
CA LEU A 362 -9.92 16.57 -8.36
C LEU A 362 -8.82 17.37 -7.65
N ASN A 363 -8.69 18.67 -7.94
CA ASN A 363 -7.67 19.51 -7.33
C ASN A 363 -7.90 19.67 -5.83
N VAL A 364 -9.14 19.91 -5.41
CA VAL A 364 -9.50 20.11 -3.99
C VAL A 364 -9.33 18.79 -3.20
N THR A 365 -9.66 17.66 -3.82
CA THR A 365 -9.62 16.34 -3.15
C THR A 365 -8.26 15.64 -3.26
N ALA A 366 -7.33 16.17 -4.07
CA ALA A 366 -6.06 15.53 -4.43
C ALA A 366 -5.22 15.10 -3.23
N TYR A 367 -5.15 15.93 -2.19
CA TYR A 367 -4.28 15.73 -1.04
C TYR A 367 -5.02 15.30 0.24
N THR A 368 -6.28 14.92 0.08
CA THR A 368 -7.10 14.29 1.13
C THR A 368 -7.50 12.89 0.67
N ILE A 369 -8.76 12.65 0.30
CA ILE A 369 -9.21 11.34 -0.20
C ILE A 369 -8.50 10.89 -1.49
N GLY A 370 -7.98 11.80 -2.32
CA GLY A 370 -7.19 11.49 -3.51
C GLY A 370 -5.69 11.29 -3.27
N SER A 371 -5.21 11.45 -2.04
CA SER A 371 -3.77 11.47 -1.70
C SER A 371 -3.02 10.21 -2.14
N ARG A 372 -3.65 9.05 -2.07
CA ARG A 372 -3.08 7.77 -2.49
C ARG A 372 -2.79 7.67 -3.99
N ASN A 373 -3.48 8.46 -4.80
CA ASN A 373 -3.34 8.47 -6.26
C ASN A 373 -2.38 9.55 -6.78
N GLN A 374 -1.74 10.31 -5.87
CA GLN A 374 -0.73 11.28 -6.25
C GLN A 374 0.62 10.62 -6.54
N LYS A 375 1.44 11.27 -7.36
CA LYS A 375 2.81 10.79 -7.62
C LYS A 375 3.71 10.99 -6.40
N LYS A 376 3.54 12.10 -5.69
CA LYS A 376 4.30 12.48 -4.51
C LYS A 376 3.37 13.17 -3.50
N LEU A 377 3.64 12.99 -2.23
CA LEU A 377 2.90 13.67 -1.16
C LEU A 377 3.40 15.12 -0.99
N PRO A 378 2.54 16.05 -0.59
CA PRO A 378 2.95 17.40 -0.21
C PRO A 378 3.90 17.38 0.98
N ARG A 379 4.72 18.43 1.08
CA ARG A 379 5.70 18.56 2.18
C ARG A 379 5.05 18.46 3.57
N GLU A 380 3.90 19.04 3.77
CA GLU A 380 3.15 18.99 5.03
C GLU A 380 2.81 17.54 5.41
N THR A 381 2.21 16.80 4.48
CA THR A 381 1.84 15.38 4.67
C THR A 381 3.08 14.52 4.91
N ALA A 382 4.16 14.74 4.14
CA ALA A 382 5.41 14.01 4.29
C ALA A 382 6.05 14.23 5.66
N LEU A 383 6.03 15.46 6.17
CA LEU A 383 6.52 15.79 7.52
C LEU A 383 5.65 15.18 8.61
N PHE A 384 4.33 15.16 8.44
CA PHE A 384 3.43 14.50 9.38
C PHE A 384 3.75 13.01 9.44
N ILE A 385 3.87 12.34 8.29
CA ILE A 385 4.20 10.91 8.20
C ILE A 385 5.57 10.62 8.84
N ALA A 386 6.57 11.49 8.64
CA ALA A 386 7.89 11.32 9.24
C ALA A 386 7.87 11.35 10.77
N LYS A 387 6.96 12.11 11.36
CA LYS A 387 6.74 12.20 12.82
C LYS A 387 5.81 11.11 13.36
N CYS A 388 4.92 10.61 12.49
CA CYS A 388 3.94 9.63 12.87
C CYS A 388 4.61 8.29 13.16
N ASN A 389 4.64 7.91 14.43
CA ASN A 389 4.92 6.54 14.79
C ASN A 389 3.65 5.72 14.48
N SER A 390 3.62 5.13 13.30
CA SER A 390 2.88 3.91 13.09
C SER A 390 3.65 2.81 13.80
N GLY A 391 3.90 2.96 15.09
CA GLY A 391 4.33 1.83 15.89
C GLY A 391 3.36 0.76 15.48
N HIS A 392 3.89 -0.27 14.87
CA HIS A 392 3.13 -1.41 14.52
C HIS A 392 2.35 -1.77 15.75
N LYS A 393 1.17 -1.23 15.86
CA LYS A 393 0.10 -1.78 16.64
C LYS A 393 -0.35 -3.05 15.94
N ASP A 394 0.52 -3.57 15.24
CA ASP A 394 0.53 -4.86 14.73
C ASP A 394 0.87 -5.76 15.87
N ILE A 395 0.08 -5.69 16.62
CA ILE A 395 -0.07 -6.39 17.85
C ILE A 395 -0.45 -7.80 17.60
N SER A 396 -1.01 -7.93 16.48
CA SER A 396 -1.07 -9.18 15.80
C SER A 396 0.28 -9.66 15.48
N LEU A 397 1.17 -8.79 15.63
CA LEU A 397 2.46 -9.21 15.52
C LEU A 397 2.59 -10.25 16.50
N ASN A 398 2.22 -11.04 16.22
CA ASN A 398 2.81 -12.23 15.99
C ASN A 398 4.33 -12.10 16.11
N PHE A 399 4.84 -11.56 17.06
CA PHE A 399 6.20 -11.67 17.52
C PHE A 399 6.46 -12.96 18.25
#